data_4aeffb6f77ff25cb71e9beb85c671aa9
#
_entry.id   4aeffb6f77ff25cb71e9beb85c671aa9
#
_cell.length_a   1.000
_cell.length_b   1.000
_cell.length_c   1.000
_cell.angle_alpha   90.00
_cell.angle_beta   90.00
_cell.angle_gamma   90.00
#
_symmetry.space_group_name_H-M   'P 1'
#
loop_
_entity.id
_entity.type
_entity.pdbx_description
1 polymer ?
#
loop_
_entity_poly.entity_id
_entity_poly.type
_entity_poly.pdbx_seq_one_letter_code
_entity_poly.pdbx_strand_id
1 'polypeptide(L)'
;MDIVVESLFDLRSTEKYWKNNDVFFNCIGTTRQRAGGAKEFINIELGISNEAAMMAANAKIPHASVISAKGANHNIWAKDWIHPLLYMKTIGQKEQTIISNFSFNSVSIFKPGMLIRLQDKQTRFEEFIELKGFGLRVDILASAMLHDAERVRLGLIEESPQYFIGNNHIKSSLTL
;
A
#
# COMPACT_ATOMS: atom_id res chain seq x y z
N MET A 1 -4.60 -10.70 -16.02
CA MET A 1 -3.75 -11.91 -16.17
C MET A 1 -3.07 -12.14 -14.85
N ASP A 2 -3.20 -13.33 -14.28
CA ASP A 2 -2.53 -13.70 -13.03
C ASP A 2 -1.20 -14.38 -13.35
N ILE A 3 -0.14 -13.99 -12.65
CA ILE A 3 1.20 -14.56 -12.80
C ILE A 3 1.54 -15.29 -11.52
N VAL A 4 1.72 -16.60 -11.62
CA VAL A 4 2.15 -17.44 -10.50
C VAL A 4 3.68 -17.44 -10.44
N VAL A 5 4.23 -17.16 -9.26
CA VAL A 5 5.67 -17.16 -9.00
C VAL A 5 6.01 -18.16 -7.90
N GLU A 6 7.20 -18.71 -7.93
CA GLU A 6 7.69 -19.63 -6.89
C GLU A 6 7.96 -18.90 -5.57
N SER A 7 8.43 -17.66 -5.64
CA SER A 7 8.72 -16.83 -4.48
C SER A 7 8.42 -15.36 -4.77
N LEU A 8 7.71 -14.71 -3.85
CA LEU A 8 7.50 -13.26 -3.89
C LEU A 8 8.76 -12.45 -3.47
N PHE A 9 9.79 -13.10 -2.98
CA PHE A 9 11.09 -12.49 -2.68
C PHE A 9 12.06 -12.50 -3.86
N ASP A 10 11.67 -13.09 -4.99
CA ASP A 10 12.43 -13.06 -6.25
C ASP A 10 11.43 -12.97 -7.42
N LEU A 11 11.24 -11.77 -7.92
CA LEU A 11 10.31 -11.48 -9.00
C LEU A 11 11.02 -11.36 -10.38
N ARG A 12 12.31 -11.66 -10.49
CA ARG A 12 13.08 -11.51 -11.74
C ARG A 12 12.51 -12.32 -12.89
N SER A 13 11.95 -13.50 -12.61
CA SER A 13 11.27 -14.33 -13.62
C SER A 13 10.04 -13.65 -14.26
N THR A 14 9.53 -12.61 -13.63
CA THR A 14 8.34 -11.84 -14.09
C THR A 14 8.72 -10.59 -14.89
N GLU A 15 10.01 -10.30 -15.12
CA GLU A 15 10.50 -9.02 -15.70
C GLU A 15 9.74 -8.58 -16.95
N LYS A 16 9.42 -9.52 -17.85
CA LYS A 16 8.71 -9.21 -19.10
C LYS A 16 7.30 -8.61 -18.90
N TYR A 17 6.69 -8.83 -17.73
CA TYR A 17 5.31 -8.38 -17.44
C TYR A 17 5.27 -6.99 -16.81
N TRP A 18 6.42 -6.44 -16.39
CA TRP A 18 6.50 -5.12 -15.77
C TRP A 18 6.61 -3.98 -16.79
N LYS A 19 7.08 -4.26 -17.99
CA LYS A 19 7.31 -3.25 -19.04
C LYS A 19 6.00 -2.67 -19.58
N ASN A 20 6.03 -1.38 -19.92
CA ASN A 20 4.92 -0.65 -20.54
C ASN A 20 3.64 -0.59 -19.67
N ASN A 21 3.81 -0.55 -18.36
CA ASN A 21 2.71 -0.25 -17.44
C ASN A 21 2.81 1.20 -16.96
N ASP A 22 1.66 1.84 -16.72
CA ASP A 22 1.57 3.24 -16.29
C ASP A 22 1.66 3.38 -14.77
N VAL A 23 1.25 2.38 -14.03
CA VAL A 23 1.19 2.42 -12.56
C VAL A 23 1.56 1.10 -11.92
N PHE A 24 2.26 1.17 -10.80
CA PHE A 24 2.53 0.09 -9.88
C PHE A 24 1.66 0.25 -8.62
N PHE A 25 0.70 -0.63 -8.42
CA PHE A 25 -0.10 -0.69 -7.19
C PHE A 25 0.55 -1.62 -6.17
N ASN A 26 1.10 -1.06 -5.10
CA ASN A 26 1.64 -1.83 -3.98
C ASN A 26 0.56 -2.06 -2.93
N CYS A 27 -0.13 -3.18 -3.04
CA CYS A 27 -1.15 -3.64 -2.09
C CYS A 27 -0.64 -4.77 -1.19
N ILE A 28 0.68 -4.99 -1.14
CA ILE A 28 1.31 -6.00 -0.30
C ILE A 28 1.12 -5.63 1.16
N GLY A 29 0.60 -6.57 1.92
CA GLY A 29 0.37 -6.38 3.34
C GLY A 29 -0.02 -7.66 4.06
N THR A 30 0.37 -7.76 5.33
CA THR A 30 0.03 -8.86 6.20
C THR A 30 -0.22 -8.38 7.63
N THR A 31 -0.59 -9.30 8.51
CA THR A 31 -0.60 -9.06 9.95
C THR A 31 0.48 -9.91 10.60
N ARG A 32 1.00 -9.47 11.77
CA ARG A 32 1.99 -10.26 12.51
C ARG A 32 1.51 -11.69 12.79
N GLN A 33 0.22 -11.86 13.10
CA GLN A 33 -0.37 -13.17 13.35
C GLN A 33 -0.34 -14.06 12.11
N ARG A 34 -0.71 -13.52 10.94
CA ARG A 34 -0.66 -14.26 9.66
C ARG A 34 0.75 -14.54 9.19
N ALA A 35 1.68 -13.64 9.48
CA ALA A 35 3.09 -13.81 9.14
C ALA A 35 3.79 -14.86 10.00
N GLY A 36 3.26 -15.20 11.19
CA GLY A 36 3.88 -16.14 12.12
C GLY A 36 4.88 -15.52 13.09
N GLY A 37 5.11 -14.20 13.03
CA GLY A 37 6.03 -13.51 13.93
C GLY A 37 6.39 -12.10 13.49
N ALA A 38 7.20 -11.41 14.31
CA ALA A 38 7.63 -10.04 14.02
C ALA A 38 8.61 -9.99 12.86
N LYS A 39 9.56 -10.91 12.80
CA LYS A 39 10.58 -10.99 11.76
C LYS A 39 9.95 -11.25 10.39
N GLU A 40 9.07 -12.22 10.31
CA GLU A 40 8.35 -12.58 9.09
C GLU A 40 7.41 -11.47 8.64
N PHE A 41 6.76 -10.76 9.59
CA PHE A 41 5.96 -9.58 9.31
C PHE A 41 6.79 -8.48 8.62
N ILE A 42 7.95 -8.12 9.20
CA ILE A 42 8.85 -7.12 8.62
C ILE A 42 9.33 -7.59 7.25
N ASN A 43 9.70 -8.85 7.11
CA ASN A 43 10.20 -9.40 5.86
C ASN A 43 9.14 -9.35 4.73
N ILE A 44 7.89 -9.65 5.02
CA ILE A 44 6.80 -9.55 4.05
C ILE A 44 6.53 -8.09 3.70
N GLU A 45 6.35 -7.21 4.71
CA GLU A 45 5.98 -5.81 4.49
C GLU A 45 7.09 -4.99 3.79
N LEU A 46 8.36 -5.22 4.13
CA LEU A 46 9.48 -4.53 3.52
C LEU A 46 10.13 -5.33 2.40
N GLY A 47 10.44 -6.61 2.61
CA GLY A 47 11.17 -7.41 1.66
C GLY A 47 10.43 -7.59 0.33
N ILE A 48 9.19 -8.09 0.38
CA ILE A 48 8.38 -8.29 -0.84
C ILE A 48 8.02 -6.95 -1.48
N SER A 49 7.65 -5.94 -0.66
CA SER A 49 7.32 -4.61 -1.19
C SER A 49 8.51 -3.95 -1.89
N ASN A 50 9.72 -4.11 -1.34
CA ASN A 50 10.94 -3.56 -1.95
C ASN A 50 11.30 -4.30 -3.24
N GLU A 51 11.16 -5.62 -3.26
CA GLU A 51 11.38 -6.42 -4.47
C GLU A 51 10.44 -5.98 -5.60
N ALA A 52 9.14 -5.85 -5.31
CA ALA A 52 8.16 -5.39 -6.27
C ALA A 52 8.42 -3.94 -6.73
N ALA A 53 8.78 -3.04 -5.81
CA ALA A 53 9.11 -1.65 -6.15
C ALA A 53 10.38 -1.56 -7.01
N MET A 54 11.38 -2.40 -6.74
CA MET A 54 12.59 -2.51 -7.56
C MET A 54 12.26 -2.96 -8.98
N MET A 55 11.42 -3.98 -9.15
CA MET A 55 10.98 -4.45 -10.46
C MET A 55 10.23 -3.37 -11.24
N ALA A 56 9.32 -2.65 -10.56
CA ALA A 56 8.57 -1.54 -11.15
C ALA A 56 9.50 -0.39 -11.58
N ALA A 57 10.42 0.02 -10.73
CA ALA A 57 11.37 1.09 -11.02
C ALA A 57 12.34 0.71 -12.17
N ASN A 58 12.86 -0.52 -12.19
CA ASN A 58 13.70 -1.02 -13.26
C ASN A 58 12.96 -1.08 -14.61
N ALA A 59 11.65 -1.36 -14.58
CA ALA A 59 10.79 -1.33 -15.76
C ALA A 59 10.37 0.10 -16.16
N LYS A 60 10.82 1.12 -15.41
CA LYS A 60 10.51 2.55 -15.62
C LYS A 60 9.01 2.86 -15.55
N ILE A 61 8.28 2.16 -14.68
CA ILE A 61 6.89 2.51 -14.39
C ILE A 61 6.88 3.89 -13.73
N PRO A 62 6.15 4.87 -14.28
CA PRO A 62 6.28 6.26 -13.83
C PRO A 62 5.62 6.54 -12.48
N HIS A 63 4.58 5.79 -12.10
CA HIS A 63 3.79 6.05 -10.91
C HIS A 63 3.75 4.84 -9.96
N ALA A 64 3.99 5.09 -8.67
CA ALA A 64 3.78 4.12 -7.60
C ALA A 64 2.63 4.55 -6.69
N SER A 65 1.59 3.72 -6.60
CA SER A 65 0.43 3.91 -5.71
C SER A 65 0.48 2.86 -4.59
N VAL A 66 0.60 3.31 -3.34
CA VAL A 66 0.98 2.46 -2.19
C VAL A 66 -0.09 2.48 -1.11
N ILE A 67 -0.52 1.30 -0.67
CA ILE A 67 -1.35 1.17 0.53
C ILE A 67 -0.45 1.16 1.76
N SER A 68 -0.75 2.08 2.66
CA SER A 68 -0.13 2.26 3.97
C SER A 68 -1.19 2.15 5.08
N ALA A 69 -0.99 2.80 6.21
CA ALA A 69 -1.94 2.88 7.32
C ALA A 69 -1.91 4.26 7.97
N LYS A 70 -3.10 4.72 8.43
CA LYS A 70 -3.19 5.95 9.23
C LYS A 70 -2.33 5.82 10.48
N GLY A 71 -1.44 6.79 10.70
CA GLY A 71 -0.47 6.80 11.80
C GLY A 71 0.86 6.10 11.49
N ALA A 72 1.05 5.51 10.30
CA ALA A 72 2.36 4.98 9.89
C ALA A 72 3.42 6.08 9.90
N ASN A 73 4.56 5.80 10.55
CA ASN A 73 5.67 6.73 10.70
C ASN A 73 6.97 5.95 10.97
N HIS A 74 7.96 6.08 10.09
CA HIS A 74 9.24 5.37 10.17
C HIS A 74 10.09 5.78 11.38
N ASN A 75 9.85 6.97 11.97
CA ASN A 75 10.58 7.48 13.13
C ASN A 75 10.08 6.94 14.47
N ILE A 76 8.98 6.19 14.50
CA ILE A 76 8.48 5.62 15.76
C ILE A 76 9.53 4.68 16.34
N TRP A 77 9.87 4.89 17.62
CA TRP A 77 10.63 3.91 18.36
C TRP A 77 9.77 2.67 18.63
N ALA A 78 10.21 1.50 18.22
CA ALA A 78 9.49 0.24 18.43
C ALA A 78 10.45 -0.91 18.66
N LYS A 79 10.04 -1.82 19.57
CA LYS A 79 10.64 -3.14 19.75
C LYS A 79 9.72 -4.22 19.20
N ASP A 80 10.27 -5.37 18.85
CA ASP A 80 9.54 -6.49 18.22
C ASP A 80 8.35 -6.99 19.04
N TRP A 81 8.37 -6.83 20.36
CA TRP A 81 7.28 -7.25 21.25
C TRP A 81 6.16 -6.21 21.39
N ILE A 82 6.38 -4.92 20.99
CA ILE A 82 5.36 -3.86 21.04
C ILE A 82 4.63 -3.80 19.69
N HIS A 83 3.68 -4.68 19.52
CA HIS A 83 3.02 -4.92 18.23
C HIS A 83 2.46 -3.67 17.53
N PRO A 84 1.68 -2.77 18.16
CA PRO A 84 1.12 -1.62 17.45
C PRO A 84 2.20 -0.64 16.95
N LEU A 85 3.23 -0.41 17.75
CA LEU A 85 4.33 0.49 17.37
C LEU A 85 5.20 -0.13 16.28
N LEU A 86 5.50 -1.43 16.37
CA LEU A 86 6.23 -2.15 15.34
C LEU A 86 5.50 -2.07 14.00
N TYR A 87 4.17 -2.30 14.01
CA TYR A 87 3.34 -2.19 12.80
C TYR A 87 3.46 -0.80 12.18
N MET A 88 3.20 0.26 12.96
CA MET A 88 3.25 1.64 12.47
C MET A 88 4.63 2.03 11.94
N LYS A 89 5.70 1.59 12.62
CA LYS A 89 7.08 1.80 12.19
C LYS A 89 7.36 1.11 10.86
N THR A 90 7.04 -0.19 10.77
CA THR A 90 7.35 -1.01 9.58
C THR A 90 6.61 -0.48 8.34
N ILE A 91 5.33 -0.13 8.47
CA ILE A 91 4.57 0.46 7.37
C ILE A 91 5.13 1.82 6.98
N GLY A 92 5.53 2.65 7.96
CA GLY A 92 6.20 3.93 7.68
C GLY A 92 7.57 3.76 6.99
N GLN A 93 8.33 2.72 7.35
CA GLN A 93 9.57 2.37 6.65
C GLN A 93 9.33 1.95 5.21
N LYS A 94 8.25 1.19 4.93
CA LYS A 94 7.83 0.86 3.57
C LYS A 94 7.58 2.11 2.73
N GLU A 95 6.80 3.06 3.26
CA GLU A 95 6.56 4.36 2.60
C GLU A 95 7.88 5.06 2.26
N GLN A 96 8.72 5.24 3.29
CA GLN A 96 9.98 5.96 3.15
C GLN A 96 10.92 5.30 2.14
N THR A 97 11.00 3.97 2.15
CA THR A 97 11.86 3.25 1.21
C THR A 97 11.38 3.42 -0.24
N ILE A 98 10.07 3.35 -0.48
CA ILE A 98 9.52 3.54 -1.83
C ILE A 98 9.76 4.96 -2.34
N ILE A 99 9.61 5.96 -1.48
CA ILE A 99 9.83 7.37 -1.84
C ILE A 99 11.31 7.67 -2.09
N SER A 100 12.22 7.11 -1.27
CA SER A 100 13.62 7.56 -1.25
C SER A 100 14.57 6.68 -2.06
N ASN A 101 14.27 5.39 -2.21
CA ASN A 101 15.21 4.43 -2.80
C ASN A 101 14.87 4.04 -4.24
N PHE A 102 13.70 4.44 -4.74
CA PHE A 102 13.26 4.09 -6.09
C PHE A 102 12.88 5.35 -6.88
N SER A 103 13.19 5.33 -8.19
CA SER A 103 12.95 6.47 -9.07
C SER A 103 11.59 6.34 -9.74
N PHE A 104 10.55 6.85 -9.08
CA PHE A 104 9.22 7.06 -9.66
C PHE A 104 9.03 8.56 -9.93
N ASN A 105 8.35 8.90 -11.03
CA ASN A 105 8.00 10.30 -11.34
C ASN A 105 6.95 10.82 -10.35
N SER A 106 6.05 9.94 -9.92
CA SER A 106 5.01 10.25 -8.94
C SER A 106 4.82 9.09 -7.96
N VAL A 107 4.55 9.44 -6.70
CA VAL A 107 4.25 8.47 -5.63
C VAL A 107 2.99 8.93 -4.89
N SER A 108 2.00 8.04 -4.79
CA SER A 108 0.76 8.27 -4.02
C SER A 108 0.67 7.31 -2.86
N ILE A 109 0.54 7.85 -1.65
CA ILE A 109 0.47 7.08 -0.40
C ILE A 109 -0.92 7.16 0.20
N PHE A 110 -1.64 6.05 0.17
CA PHE A 110 -2.96 5.92 0.76
C PHE A 110 -2.84 5.38 2.18
N LYS A 111 -3.24 6.20 3.17
CA LYS A 111 -3.15 5.89 4.62
C LYS A 111 -4.56 5.72 5.21
N PRO A 112 -5.29 4.64 4.87
CA PRO A 112 -6.60 4.39 5.43
C PRO A 112 -6.53 4.13 6.93
N GLY A 113 -7.68 4.26 7.58
CA GLY A 113 -7.93 3.68 8.88
C GLY A 113 -8.11 2.18 8.78
N MET A 114 -9.07 1.63 9.52
CA MET A 114 -9.38 0.21 9.42
C MET A 114 -10.03 -0.12 8.08
N LEU A 115 -9.55 -1.17 7.41
CA LEU A 115 -10.12 -1.66 6.15
C LEU A 115 -11.18 -2.73 6.40
N ILE A 116 -12.34 -2.56 5.75
CA ILE A 116 -13.41 -3.53 5.71
C ILE A 116 -13.28 -4.33 4.43
N ARG A 117 -13.06 -5.63 4.57
CA ARG A 117 -12.94 -6.55 3.43
C ARG A 117 -14.32 -7.02 3.00
N LEU A 118 -14.55 -7.06 1.70
CA LEU A 118 -15.79 -7.60 1.12
C LEU A 118 -15.69 -9.13 1.14
N GLN A 119 -16.03 -9.74 2.28
CA GLN A 119 -16.16 -11.19 2.42
C GLN A 119 -17.65 -11.56 2.45
N ASP A 120 -18.00 -12.76 2.07
CA ASP A 120 -19.39 -13.26 2.03
C ASP A 120 -20.12 -13.18 3.38
N LYS A 121 -19.39 -13.07 4.48
CA LYS A 121 -19.91 -12.82 5.83
C LYS A 121 -19.09 -11.73 6.49
N GLN A 122 -19.64 -10.54 6.56
CA GLN A 122 -19.12 -9.49 7.44
C GLN A 122 -19.24 -9.94 8.90
N THR A 123 -18.19 -9.70 9.68
CA THR A 123 -18.27 -9.90 11.12
C THR A 123 -19.10 -8.77 11.75
N ARG A 124 -19.80 -9.04 12.87
CA ARG A 124 -20.54 -8.00 13.64
C ARG A 124 -19.67 -6.80 13.99
N PHE A 125 -18.36 -7.01 14.10
CA PHE A 125 -17.38 -5.96 14.37
C PHE A 125 -17.15 -5.07 13.13
N GLU A 126 -17.09 -5.63 11.94
CA GLU A 126 -16.96 -4.89 10.67
C GLU A 126 -18.24 -4.05 10.42
N GLU A 127 -19.43 -4.60 10.66
CA GLU A 127 -20.69 -3.88 10.57
C GLU A 127 -20.73 -2.67 11.55
N PHE A 128 -20.29 -2.89 12.79
CA PHE A 128 -20.20 -1.82 13.79
C PHE A 128 -19.23 -0.71 13.39
N ILE A 129 -18.07 -1.06 12.85
CA ILE A 129 -17.04 -0.11 12.41
C ILE A 129 -17.52 0.67 11.18
N GLU A 130 -18.23 0.03 10.26
CA GLU A 130 -18.82 0.67 9.10
C GLU A 130 -19.91 1.68 9.51
N LEU A 131 -20.83 1.27 10.38
CA LEU A 131 -21.88 2.11 10.94
C LEU A 131 -21.35 3.35 11.66
N LYS A 132 -20.21 3.23 12.35
CA LYS A 132 -19.54 4.34 13.06
C LYS A 132 -18.63 5.18 12.15
N GLY A 133 -18.47 4.84 10.88
CA GLY A 133 -17.60 5.56 9.94
C GLY A 133 -16.09 5.39 10.18
N PHE A 134 -15.68 4.46 11.06
CA PHE A 134 -14.27 4.20 11.36
C PHE A 134 -13.60 3.31 10.33
N GLY A 135 -14.38 2.53 9.54
CA GLY A 135 -13.90 1.65 8.51
C GLY A 135 -13.95 2.28 7.12
N LEU A 136 -13.03 1.86 6.25
CA LEU A 136 -13.04 2.14 4.82
C LEU A 136 -13.20 0.81 4.07
N ARG A 137 -14.21 0.70 3.22
CA ARG A 137 -14.37 -0.46 2.36
C ARG A 137 -13.23 -0.54 1.35
N VAL A 138 -12.75 -1.74 1.08
CA VAL A 138 -11.61 -1.96 0.17
C VAL A 138 -11.93 -1.57 -1.27
N ASP A 139 -13.18 -1.67 -1.72
CA ASP A 139 -13.61 -1.23 -3.06
C ASP A 139 -13.55 0.30 -3.21
N ILE A 140 -13.90 1.06 -2.15
CA ILE A 140 -13.77 2.51 -2.14
C ILE A 140 -12.30 2.92 -2.19
N LEU A 141 -11.43 2.23 -1.43
CA LEU A 141 -9.99 2.47 -1.50
C LEU A 141 -9.44 2.18 -2.90
N ALA A 142 -9.82 1.04 -3.47
CA ALA A 142 -9.39 0.67 -4.83
C ALA A 142 -9.84 1.70 -5.87
N SER A 143 -11.10 2.16 -5.78
CA SER A 143 -11.62 3.21 -6.67
C SER A 143 -10.85 4.52 -6.53
N ALA A 144 -10.49 4.93 -5.30
CA ALA A 144 -9.70 6.13 -5.05
C ALA A 144 -8.28 6.01 -5.63
N MET A 145 -7.63 4.83 -5.47
CA MET A 145 -6.31 4.57 -6.04
C MET A 145 -6.33 4.58 -7.57
N LEU A 146 -7.36 4.01 -8.20
CA LEU A 146 -7.52 4.02 -9.65
C LEU A 146 -7.80 5.44 -10.18
N HIS A 147 -8.66 6.21 -9.50
CA HIS A 147 -8.96 7.60 -9.87
C HIS A 147 -7.72 8.48 -9.79
N ASP A 148 -6.94 8.35 -8.72
CA ASP A 148 -5.67 9.07 -8.57
C ASP A 148 -4.66 8.68 -9.67
N ALA A 149 -4.51 7.38 -9.95
CA ALA A 149 -3.62 6.91 -11.00
C ALA A 149 -3.99 7.47 -12.38
N GLU A 150 -5.29 7.58 -12.69
CA GLU A 150 -5.77 8.18 -13.93
C GLU A 150 -5.44 9.68 -13.98
N ARG A 151 -5.62 10.42 -12.89
CA ARG A 151 -5.26 11.85 -12.82
C ARG A 151 -3.75 12.07 -12.99
N VAL A 152 -2.92 11.23 -12.36
CA VAL A 152 -1.46 11.25 -12.57
C VAL A 152 -1.12 11.00 -14.04
N ARG A 153 -1.71 9.97 -14.64
CA ARG A 153 -1.52 9.64 -16.07
C ARG A 153 -1.90 10.78 -17.01
N LEU A 154 -2.94 11.53 -16.68
CA LEU A 154 -3.41 12.70 -17.43
C LEU A 154 -2.58 13.97 -17.16
N GLY A 155 -1.59 13.92 -16.27
CA GLY A 155 -0.78 15.08 -15.91
C GLY A 155 -1.52 16.15 -15.09
N LEU A 156 -2.61 15.77 -14.41
CA LEU A 156 -3.42 16.68 -13.58
C LEU A 156 -2.84 16.86 -12.17
N ILE A 157 -1.75 16.15 -11.84
CA ILE A 157 -1.13 16.12 -10.53
C ILE A 157 0.35 16.40 -10.68
N GLU A 158 0.83 17.47 -10.05
CA GLU A 158 2.23 17.90 -10.10
C GLU A 158 3.01 17.55 -8.82
N GLU A 159 2.32 17.45 -7.67
CA GLU A 159 2.98 17.14 -6.40
C GLU A 159 3.33 15.66 -6.25
N SER A 160 4.54 15.38 -5.76
CA SER A 160 4.98 14.02 -5.38
C SER A 160 5.98 14.12 -4.21
N PRO A 161 5.82 13.32 -3.14
CA PRO A 161 4.75 12.34 -2.92
C PRO A 161 3.42 12.97 -2.48
N GLN A 162 2.29 12.38 -2.92
CA GLN A 162 0.96 12.72 -2.44
C GLN A 162 0.53 11.82 -1.29
N TYR A 163 -0.22 12.38 -0.33
CA TYR A 163 -0.70 11.64 0.83
C TYR A 163 -2.21 11.76 0.98
N PHE A 164 -2.91 10.63 0.95
CA PHE A 164 -4.34 10.50 1.22
C PHE A 164 -4.53 9.92 2.62
N ILE A 165 -4.69 10.79 3.63
CA ILE A 165 -4.66 10.40 5.05
C ILE A 165 -6.07 10.32 5.63
N GLY A 166 -6.44 9.12 6.07
CA GLY A 166 -7.72 8.83 6.71
C GLY A 166 -8.87 8.64 5.73
N ASN A 167 -9.93 8.01 6.22
CA ASN A 167 -11.04 7.54 5.38
C ASN A 167 -11.78 8.67 4.65
N ASN A 168 -11.95 9.82 5.29
CA ASN A 168 -12.66 10.96 4.71
C ASN A 168 -11.87 11.57 3.54
N HIS A 169 -10.57 11.75 3.71
CA HIS A 169 -9.72 12.29 2.64
C HIS A 169 -9.67 11.34 1.43
N ILE A 170 -9.58 10.02 1.68
CA ILE A 170 -9.62 9.01 0.62
C ILE A 170 -10.96 9.04 -0.11
N LYS A 171 -12.08 9.15 0.60
CA LYS A 171 -13.42 9.24 -0.02
C LYS A 171 -13.59 10.53 -0.84
N SER A 172 -13.13 11.68 -0.32
CA SER A 172 -13.25 12.96 -1.02
C SER A 172 -12.38 13.04 -2.27
N SER A 173 -11.29 12.28 -2.38
CA SER A 173 -10.45 12.25 -3.58
C SER A 173 -11.18 11.67 -4.81
N LEU A 174 -12.28 10.95 -4.63
CA LEU A 174 -13.11 10.44 -5.72
C LEU A 174 -13.97 11.53 -6.41
N THR A 175 -14.08 12.70 -5.80
CA THR A 175 -14.93 13.81 -6.29
C THR A 175 -14.11 15.01 -6.79
N LEU A 176 -12.80 14.89 -6.79
CA LEU A 176 -11.84 15.87 -7.29
C LEU A 176 -11.47 15.58 -8.75
#